data_9f55c0a25ee190043691e0d499c127cd
#
_entry.id   9f55c0a25ee190043691e0d499c127cd
#
_cell.length_a   1.000
_cell.length_b   1.000
_cell.length_c   1.000
_cell.angle_alpha   90.00
_cell.angle_beta   90.00
_cell.angle_gamma   90.00
#
_symmetry.space_group_name_H-M   'P 1'
#
loop_
_entity.id
_entity.type
_entity.pdbx_description
1 polymer ?
#
loop_
_entity_poly.entity_id
_entity_poly.type
_entity_poly.pdbx_seq_one_letter_code
_entity_poly.pdbx_strand_id
1 'polypeptide(L)'
;MSDFIQELKNDHRVIQQVVAGMSAVAELLDSGKQVDPSVLADLVQFLRVFADRCHHEKEEQYLFPLLAAKANVSTRRELESLEREHRSAKQLVGQLAKVAAVYIHNPAAVRYRVIDLLQQLADLYTAHIWKENFQLFPLAQQSLSTTEQQGLQEKFEDVEREVGEDVHAGFEMLAKKLEAVVEYRNSGACPLCSSAA
;
A
#
# COMPACT_ATOMS: atom_id res chain seq x y z
N MET A 1 10.27 16.43 -17.55
CA MET A 1 11.00 15.58 -16.61
C MET A 1 10.03 15.22 -15.51
N SER A 2 9.83 13.95 -15.24
CA SER A 2 9.03 13.49 -14.09
C SER A 2 9.77 13.94 -12.81
N ASP A 3 9.04 14.39 -11.80
CA ASP A 3 9.57 14.75 -10.50
C ASP A 3 9.50 13.48 -9.62
N PHE A 4 10.63 13.04 -9.05
CA PHE A 4 10.69 11.85 -8.18
C PHE A 4 9.64 11.87 -7.06
N ILE A 5 9.33 13.06 -6.51
CA ILE A 5 8.26 13.25 -5.52
C ILE A 5 6.89 12.99 -6.14
N GLN A 6 6.66 13.44 -7.38
CA GLN A 6 5.39 13.22 -8.05
C GLN A 6 5.17 11.73 -8.35
N GLU A 7 6.23 11.00 -8.64
CA GLU A 7 6.18 9.55 -8.83
C GLU A 7 5.74 8.84 -7.54
N LEU A 8 6.42 9.09 -6.40
CA LEU A 8 6.02 8.53 -5.10
C LEU A 8 4.58 8.92 -4.73
N LYS A 9 4.16 10.17 -4.99
CA LYS A 9 2.78 10.59 -4.76
C LYS A 9 1.77 9.91 -5.69
N ASN A 10 2.18 9.52 -6.89
CA ASN A 10 1.34 8.72 -7.79
C ASN A 10 1.15 7.32 -7.21
N ASP A 11 2.22 6.68 -6.72
CA ASP A 11 2.15 5.40 -6.02
C ASP A 11 1.23 5.50 -4.81
N HIS A 12 1.36 6.56 -4.00
CA HIS A 12 0.49 6.82 -2.84
C HIS A 12 -0.98 6.89 -3.23
N ARG A 13 -1.34 7.50 -4.37
CA ARG A 13 -2.74 7.52 -4.82
C ARG A 13 -3.28 6.13 -5.09
N VAL A 14 -2.50 5.27 -5.75
CA VAL A 14 -2.91 3.88 -6.01
C VAL A 14 -3.03 3.10 -4.69
N ILE A 15 -2.06 3.27 -3.78
CA ILE A 15 -2.10 2.64 -2.45
C ILE A 15 -3.34 3.10 -1.66
N GLN A 16 -3.65 4.39 -1.66
CA GLN A 16 -4.83 4.94 -0.97
C GLN A 16 -6.16 4.40 -1.52
N GLN A 17 -6.27 4.19 -2.84
CA GLN A 17 -7.44 3.53 -3.43
C GLN A 17 -7.61 2.10 -2.92
N VAL A 18 -6.52 1.34 -2.85
CA VAL A 18 -6.54 -0.03 -2.31
C VAL A 18 -6.83 -0.04 -0.81
N VAL A 19 -6.29 0.92 -0.05
CA VAL A 19 -6.58 1.11 1.38
C VAL A 19 -8.07 1.37 1.63
N ALA A 20 -8.69 2.23 0.83
CA ALA A 20 -10.14 2.45 0.88
C ALA A 20 -10.92 1.16 0.57
N GLY A 21 -10.46 0.39 -0.42
CA GLY A 21 -11.00 -0.92 -0.74
C GLY A 21 -10.86 -1.93 0.40
N MET A 22 -9.73 -1.98 1.10
CA MET A 22 -9.54 -2.83 2.29
C MET A 22 -10.55 -2.51 3.38
N SER A 23 -10.79 -1.23 3.66
CA SER A 23 -11.80 -0.79 4.62
C SER A 23 -13.21 -1.24 4.22
N ALA A 24 -13.56 -1.11 2.94
CA ALA A 24 -14.86 -1.55 2.43
C ALA A 24 -15.03 -3.07 2.50
N VAL A 25 -13.98 -3.85 2.21
CA VAL A 25 -13.97 -5.31 2.37
C VAL A 25 -14.16 -5.70 3.84
N ALA A 26 -13.48 -5.02 4.76
CA ALA A 26 -13.64 -5.26 6.20
C ALA A 26 -15.08 -5.01 6.66
N GLU A 27 -15.74 -3.95 6.20
CA GLU A 27 -17.14 -3.66 6.52
C GLU A 27 -18.12 -4.69 5.93
N LEU A 28 -17.88 -5.15 4.68
CA LEU A 28 -18.69 -6.24 4.11
C LEU A 28 -18.61 -7.50 4.97
N LEU A 29 -17.39 -7.88 5.37
CA LEU A 29 -17.17 -9.02 6.24
C LEU A 29 -17.84 -8.83 7.61
N ASP A 30 -17.76 -7.63 8.20
CA ASP A 30 -18.39 -7.33 9.50
C ASP A 30 -19.92 -7.41 9.41
N SER A 31 -20.50 -6.98 8.29
CA SER A 31 -21.94 -7.12 8.03
C SER A 31 -22.40 -8.59 7.80
N GLY A 32 -21.51 -9.56 7.91
CA GLY A 32 -21.81 -10.98 7.73
C GLY A 32 -21.77 -11.48 6.28
N LYS A 33 -21.44 -10.61 5.32
CA LYS A 33 -21.26 -11.01 3.92
C LYS A 33 -19.95 -11.76 3.74
N GLN A 34 -19.90 -12.60 2.73
CA GLN A 34 -18.64 -13.26 2.31
C GLN A 34 -18.09 -12.53 1.07
N VAL A 35 -16.79 -12.42 1.00
CA VAL A 35 -16.09 -11.92 -0.19
C VAL A 35 -15.39 -13.09 -0.89
N ASP A 36 -15.20 -12.97 -2.19
CA ASP A 36 -14.43 -13.95 -2.95
C ASP A 36 -13.01 -14.03 -2.37
N PRO A 37 -12.51 -15.24 -2.03
CA PRO A 37 -11.16 -15.42 -1.50
C PRO A 37 -10.05 -14.83 -2.37
N SER A 38 -10.25 -14.73 -3.70
CA SER A 38 -9.30 -14.11 -4.62
C SER A 38 -9.03 -12.64 -4.27
N VAL A 39 -10.02 -11.93 -3.70
CA VAL A 39 -9.84 -10.54 -3.27
C VAL A 39 -8.76 -10.41 -2.20
N LEU A 40 -8.75 -11.32 -1.23
CA LEU A 40 -7.73 -11.31 -0.18
C LEU A 40 -6.35 -11.69 -0.73
N ALA A 41 -6.29 -12.60 -1.69
CA ALA A 41 -5.05 -12.95 -2.38
C ALA A 41 -4.50 -11.78 -3.21
N ASP A 42 -5.37 -11.10 -3.97
CA ASP A 42 -5.03 -9.93 -4.77
C ASP A 42 -4.52 -8.77 -3.87
N LEU A 43 -5.18 -8.53 -2.73
CA LEU A 43 -4.73 -7.54 -1.74
C LEU A 43 -3.34 -7.87 -1.19
N VAL A 44 -3.10 -9.13 -0.81
CA VAL A 44 -1.78 -9.57 -0.33
C VAL A 44 -0.71 -9.38 -1.40
N GLN A 45 -1.01 -9.72 -2.65
CA GLN A 45 -0.06 -9.55 -3.75
C GLN A 45 0.23 -8.08 -4.03
N PHE A 46 -0.78 -7.22 -4.06
CA PHE A 46 -0.62 -5.78 -4.20
C PHE A 46 0.30 -5.21 -3.10
N LEU A 47 0.01 -5.52 -1.85
CA LEU A 47 0.78 -5.01 -0.72
C LEU A 47 2.25 -5.49 -0.73
N ARG A 48 2.52 -6.70 -1.19
CA ARG A 48 3.88 -7.24 -1.29
C ARG A 48 4.66 -6.70 -2.48
N VAL A 49 4.01 -6.54 -3.62
CA VAL A 49 4.72 -6.22 -4.86
C VAL A 49 4.69 -4.73 -5.13
N PHE A 50 3.51 -4.09 -5.07
CA PHE A 50 3.42 -2.67 -5.35
C PHE A 50 3.84 -1.81 -4.15
N ALA A 51 3.19 -2.00 -2.99
CA ALA A 51 3.46 -1.15 -1.84
C ALA A 51 4.85 -1.40 -1.24
N ASP A 52 5.30 -2.65 -1.15
CA ASP A 52 6.59 -2.98 -0.54
C ASP A 52 7.73 -2.98 -1.55
N ARG A 53 7.70 -3.90 -2.54
CA ARG A 53 8.84 -4.10 -3.44
C ARG A 53 9.00 -2.98 -4.49
N CYS A 54 7.93 -2.31 -4.92
CA CYS A 54 8.04 -1.18 -5.84
C CYS A 54 8.21 0.14 -5.07
N HIS A 55 7.24 0.49 -4.22
CA HIS A 55 7.20 1.80 -3.58
C HIS A 55 8.17 1.93 -2.40
N HIS A 56 8.07 1.11 -1.34
CA HIS A 56 8.98 1.22 -0.19
C HIS A 56 10.45 0.96 -0.56
N GLU A 57 10.72 0.14 -1.57
CA GLU A 57 12.10 -0.08 -2.02
C GLU A 57 12.73 1.19 -2.60
N LYS A 58 11.98 2.01 -3.35
CA LYS A 58 12.43 3.32 -3.83
C LYS A 58 12.84 4.22 -2.66
N GLU A 59 12.10 4.17 -1.56
CA GLU A 59 12.38 4.97 -0.37
C GLU A 59 13.54 4.41 0.46
N GLU A 60 13.47 3.16 0.86
CA GLU A 60 14.46 2.53 1.74
C GLU A 60 15.85 2.42 1.09
N GLN A 61 15.93 2.14 -0.21
CA GLN A 61 17.22 1.95 -0.88
C GLN A 61 17.83 3.25 -1.40
N TYR A 62 17.01 4.23 -1.78
CA TYR A 62 17.52 5.40 -2.48
C TYR A 62 17.20 6.72 -1.78
N LEU A 63 15.94 7.00 -1.41
CA LEU A 63 15.57 8.30 -0.84
C LEU A 63 16.07 8.46 0.60
N PHE A 64 15.79 7.49 1.47
CA PHE A 64 16.12 7.59 2.89
C PHE A 64 17.63 7.69 3.14
N PRO A 65 18.52 6.94 2.47
CA PRO A 65 19.97 7.10 2.64
C PRO A 65 20.49 8.49 2.27
N LEU A 66 19.97 9.09 1.18
CA LEU A 66 20.35 10.45 0.77
C LEU A 66 19.89 11.48 1.80
N LEU A 67 18.69 11.35 2.32
CA LEU A 67 18.18 12.24 3.36
C LEU A 67 18.93 12.03 4.68
N ALA A 68 19.23 10.81 5.08
CA ALA A 68 19.96 10.49 6.30
C ALA A 68 21.37 11.10 6.32
N ALA A 69 22.03 11.18 5.15
CA ALA A 69 23.34 11.80 5.02
C ALA A 69 23.34 13.32 5.35
N LYS A 70 22.20 13.98 5.16
CA LYS A 70 22.00 15.42 5.39
C LYS A 70 21.18 15.73 6.65
N ALA A 71 20.63 14.70 7.27
CA ALA A 71 19.63 14.81 8.33
C ALA A 71 20.19 15.34 9.64
N ASN A 72 19.44 16.22 10.28
CA ASN A 72 19.57 16.52 11.70
C ASN A 72 18.96 15.37 12.56
N VAL A 73 19.06 15.48 13.89
CA VAL A 73 18.58 14.45 14.82
C VAL A 73 17.07 14.18 14.67
N SER A 74 16.26 15.22 14.43
CA SER A 74 14.81 15.08 14.26
C SER A 74 14.48 14.29 13.01
N THR A 75 15.06 14.68 11.88
CA THR A 75 14.86 14.00 10.59
C THR A 75 15.30 12.54 10.63
N ARG A 76 16.41 12.21 11.29
CA ARG A 76 16.84 10.81 11.46
C ARG A 76 15.82 9.98 12.23
N ARG A 77 15.25 10.53 13.31
CA ARG A 77 14.19 9.84 14.07
C ARG A 77 12.92 9.61 13.24
N GLU A 78 12.60 10.55 12.37
CA GLU A 78 11.46 10.42 11.45
C GLU A 78 11.70 9.29 10.42
N LEU A 79 12.85 9.26 9.78
CA LEU A 79 13.25 8.18 8.87
C LEU A 79 13.21 6.81 9.57
N GLU A 80 13.79 6.69 10.77
CA GLU A 80 13.74 5.48 11.59
C GLU A 80 12.29 5.07 11.95
N SER A 81 11.39 6.04 12.12
CA SER A 81 9.97 5.77 12.37
C SER A 81 9.29 5.19 11.14
N LEU A 82 9.50 5.78 9.97
CA LEU A 82 8.96 5.30 8.70
C LEU A 82 9.45 3.89 8.37
N GLU A 83 10.76 3.61 8.54
CA GLU A 83 11.29 2.25 8.38
C GLU A 83 10.67 1.23 9.35
N ARG A 84 10.34 1.63 10.60
CA ARG A 84 9.61 0.76 11.52
C ARG A 84 8.19 0.49 11.05
N GLU A 85 7.53 1.47 10.45
CA GLU A 85 6.20 1.34 9.88
C GLU A 85 6.20 0.40 8.68
N HIS A 86 7.19 0.50 7.78
CA HIS A 86 7.38 -0.47 6.69
C HIS A 86 7.55 -1.90 7.21
N ARG A 87 8.40 -2.11 8.23
CA ARG A 87 8.55 -3.43 8.85
C ARG A 87 7.25 -3.95 9.47
N SER A 88 6.48 -3.07 10.10
CA SER A 88 5.17 -3.41 10.66
C SER A 88 4.17 -3.79 9.58
N ALA A 89 4.13 -3.05 8.48
CA ALA A 89 3.31 -3.38 7.32
C ALA A 89 3.66 -4.76 6.74
N LYS A 90 4.95 -5.05 6.52
CA LYS A 90 5.42 -6.37 6.07
C LYS A 90 4.95 -7.51 6.98
N GLN A 91 5.00 -7.30 8.30
CA GLN A 91 4.53 -8.30 9.28
C GLN A 91 3.02 -8.51 9.21
N LEU A 92 2.22 -7.42 9.13
CA LEU A 92 0.77 -7.50 9.01
C LEU A 92 0.35 -8.18 7.70
N VAL A 93 0.99 -7.83 6.58
CA VAL A 93 0.76 -8.48 5.28
C VAL A 93 1.10 -9.98 5.34
N GLY A 94 2.18 -10.35 6.03
CA GLY A 94 2.52 -11.74 6.27
C GLY A 94 1.47 -12.51 7.09
N GLN A 95 0.84 -11.84 8.07
CA GLN A 95 -0.28 -12.42 8.83
C GLN A 95 -1.54 -12.52 7.97
N LEU A 96 -1.86 -11.47 7.20
CA LEU A 96 -3.02 -11.48 6.29
C LEU A 96 -2.91 -12.63 5.28
N ALA A 97 -1.73 -12.86 4.70
CA ALA A 97 -1.50 -13.97 3.78
C ALA A 97 -1.81 -15.34 4.39
N LYS A 98 -1.40 -15.57 5.65
CA LYS A 98 -1.68 -16.83 6.36
C LYS A 98 -3.18 -16.99 6.62
N VAL A 99 -3.85 -15.93 7.02
CA VAL A 99 -5.28 -15.94 7.33
C VAL A 99 -6.10 -16.08 6.05
N ALA A 100 -5.70 -15.42 4.95
CA ALA A 100 -6.33 -15.55 3.63
C ALA A 100 -6.30 -16.98 3.11
N ALA A 101 -5.20 -17.71 3.35
CA ALA A 101 -5.12 -19.14 2.98
C ALA A 101 -6.13 -20.00 3.76
N VAL A 102 -6.41 -19.69 5.02
CA VAL A 102 -7.45 -20.37 5.82
C VAL A 102 -8.85 -19.96 5.37
N TYR A 103 -9.02 -18.68 5.00
CA TYR A 103 -10.30 -18.13 4.57
C TYR A 103 -10.89 -18.88 3.37
N ILE A 104 -10.07 -19.39 2.45
CA ILE A 104 -10.49 -20.17 1.28
C ILE A 104 -11.36 -21.38 1.69
N HIS A 105 -11.01 -22.03 2.80
CA HIS A 105 -11.65 -23.28 3.23
C HIS A 105 -12.63 -23.09 4.40
N ASN A 106 -12.41 -22.09 5.24
CA ASN A 106 -13.22 -21.82 6.42
C ASN A 106 -13.33 -20.34 6.71
N PRO A 107 -14.10 -19.58 5.91
CA PRO A 107 -14.25 -18.13 6.08
C PRO A 107 -14.73 -17.74 7.49
N ALA A 108 -15.69 -18.49 8.04
CA ALA A 108 -16.30 -18.18 9.33
C ALA A 108 -15.28 -18.23 10.49
N ALA A 109 -14.33 -19.16 10.44
CA ALA A 109 -13.33 -19.32 11.49
C ALA A 109 -12.36 -18.14 11.61
N VAL A 110 -12.10 -17.43 10.51
CA VAL A 110 -11.05 -16.40 10.46
C VAL A 110 -11.57 -15.01 10.11
N ARG A 111 -12.89 -14.84 9.89
CA ARG A 111 -13.54 -13.61 9.47
C ARG A 111 -13.09 -12.40 10.28
N TYR A 112 -13.21 -12.47 11.60
CA TYR A 112 -12.84 -11.35 12.47
C TYR A 112 -11.34 -11.04 12.45
N ARG A 113 -10.50 -12.06 12.24
CA ARG A 113 -9.07 -11.84 12.10
C ARG A 113 -8.71 -11.17 10.77
N VAL A 114 -9.43 -11.49 9.69
CA VAL A 114 -9.29 -10.77 8.41
C VAL A 114 -9.69 -9.30 8.59
N ILE A 115 -10.85 -9.04 9.20
CA ILE A 115 -11.33 -7.67 9.48
C ILE A 115 -10.27 -6.87 10.25
N ASP A 116 -9.80 -7.41 11.37
CA ASP A 116 -8.80 -6.78 12.23
C ASP A 116 -7.51 -6.44 11.48
N LEU A 117 -6.99 -7.36 10.66
CA LEU A 117 -5.77 -7.15 9.87
C LEU A 117 -5.97 -6.10 8.75
N LEU A 118 -7.11 -6.11 8.07
CA LEU A 118 -7.42 -5.10 7.05
C LEU A 118 -7.53 -3.70 7.65
N GLN A 119 -8.15 -3.57 8.81
CA GLN A 119 -8.26 -2.29 9.53
C GLN A 119 -6.90 -1.80 10.00
N GLN A 120 -6.08 -2.66 10.63
CA GLN A 120 -4.73 -2.29 11.06
C GLN A 120 -3.84 -1.83 9.89
N LEU A 121 -3.92 -2.51 8.75
CA LEU A 121 -3.20 -2.10 7.54
C LEU A 121 -3.72 -0.76 7.00
N ALA A 122 -5.04 -0.57 6.96
CA ALA A 122 -5.62 0.67 6.48
C ALA A 122 -5.20 1.88 7.35
N ASP A 123 -5.24 1.74 8.66
CA ASP A 123 -4.83 2.78 9.61
C ASP A 123 -3.34 3.08 9.47
N LEU A 124 -2.50 2.04 9.38
CA LEU A 124 -1.06 2.18 9.23
C LEU A 124 -0.71 2.94 7.94
N TYR A 125 -1.19 2.48 6.77
CA TYR A 125 -0.89 3.12 5.49
C TYR A 125 -1.43 4.55 5.42
N THR A 126 -2.61 4.82 5.98
CA THR A 126 -3.18 6.17 6.01
C THR A 126 -2.29 7.15 6.79
N ALA A 127 -1.86 6.75 8.00
CA ALA A 127 -1.00 7.57 8.84
C ALA A 127 0.41 7.74 8.25
N HIS A 128 0.95 6.68 7.68
CA HIS A 128 2.26 6.61 7.05
C HIS A 128 2.34 7.55 5.83
N ILE A 129 1.47 7.38 4.85
CA ILE A 129 1.38 8.22 3.64
C ILE A 129 1.19 9.69 3.99
N TRP A 130 0.43 9.98 5.04
CA TRP A 130 0.26 11.36 5.49
C TRP A 130 1.60 11.98 5.94
N LYS A 131 2.41 11.26 6.74
CA LYS A 131 3.72 11.74 7.19
C LYS A 131 4.65 12.00 6.01
N GLU A 132 4.69 11.09 5.05
CA GLU A 132 5.55 11.24 3.88
C GLU A 132 5.12 12.41 3.01
N ASN A 133 3.86 12.48 2.64
CA ASN A 133 3.35 13.53 1.78
C ASN A 133 3.50 14.94 2.37
N PHE A 134 3.33 15.10 3.69
CA PHE A 134 3.26 16.40 4.33
C PHE A 134 4.50 16.77 5.17
N GLN A 135 5.36 15.82 5.49
CA GLN A 135 6.57 16.06 6.28
C GLN A 135 7.82 15.70 5.51
N LEU A 136 7.96 14.44 5.07
CA LEU A 136 9.20 13.95 4.47
C LEU A 136 9.44 14.49 3.06
N PHE A 137 8.45 14.43 2.16
CA PHE A 137 8.64 14.83 0.76
C PHE A 137 8.91 16.32 0.59
N PRO A 138 8.26 17.25 1.32
CA PRO A 138 8.67 18.65 1.31
C PRO A 138 10.10 18.88 1.80
N LEU A 139 10.54 18.13 2.82
CA LEU A 139 11.91 18.17 3.29
C LEU A 139 12.90 17.66 2.24
N ALA A 140 12.58 16.55 1.60
CA ALA A 140 13.40 15.96 0.54
C ALA A 140 13.61 16.95 -0.62
N GLN A 141 12.52 17.57 -1.07
CA GLN A 141 12.55 18.55 -2.15
C GLN A 141 13.44 19.76 -1.84
N GLN A 142 13.46 20.20 -0.57
CA GLN A 142 14.30 21.32 -0.13
C GLN A 142 15.77 20.94 0.11
N SER A 143 16.03 19.71 0.51
CA SER A 143 17.36 19.26 0.98
C SER A 143 18.23 18.68 -0.13
N LEU A 144 17.62 18.14 -1.18
CA LEU A 144 18.31 17.47 -2.26
C LEU A 144 18.65 18.43 -3.41
N SER A 145 19.88 18.38 -3.89
CA SER A 145 20.31 19.11 -5.08
C SER A 145 19.63 18.56 -6.33
N THR A 146 19.59 19.35 -7.40
CA THR A 146 19.03 18.94 -8.70
C THR A 146 19.68 17.65 -9.24
N THR A 147 20.99 17.48 -9.04
CA THR A 147 21.71 16.27 -9.47
C THR A 147 21.26 15.04 -8.67
N GLU A 148 21.07 15.18 -7.34
CA GLU A 148 20.57 14.08 -6.50
C GLU A 148 19.14 13.70 -6.86
N GLN A 149 18.28 14.68 -7.14
CA GLN A 149 16.90 14.45 -7.57
C GLN A 149 16.86 13.72 -8.93
N GLN A 150 17.70 14.10 -9.88
CA GLN A 150 17.82 13.39 -11.16
C GLN A 150 18.32 11.94 -10.98
N GLY A 151 19.32 11.74 -10.13
CA GLY A 151 19.80 10.39 -9.81
C GLY A 151 18.74 9.50 -9.14
N LEU A 152 17.89 10.08 -8.29
CA LEU A 152 16.73 9.36 -7.72
C LEU A 152 15.74 8.95 -8.79
N GLN A 153 15.42 9.85 -9.72
CA GLN A 153 14.48 9.55 -10.81
C GLN A 153 14.95 8.36 -11.64
N GLU A 154 16.25 8.34 -12.02
CA GLU A 154 16.83 7.20 -12.76
C GLU A 154 16.74 5.88 -11.98
N LYS A 155 16.97 5.92 -10.66
CA LYS A 155 16.87 4.74 -9.80
C LYS A 155 15.44 4.24 -9.65
N PHE A 156 14.47 5.14 -9.56
CA PHE A 156 13.06 4.78 -9.48
C PHE A 156 12.58 4.11 -10.77
N GLU A 157 12.99 4.63 -11.93
CA GLU A 157 12.73 4.01 -13.23
C GLU A 157 13.37 2.60 -13.34
N ASP A 158 14.54 2.38 -12.73
CA ASP A 158 15.16 1.04 -12.66
C ASP A 158 14.29 0.08 -11.84
N VAL A 159 13.80 0.49 -10.65
CA VAL A 159 12.90 -0.31 -9.80
C VAL A 159 11.60 -0.66 -10.54
N GLU A 160 10.98 0.31 -11.20
CA GLU A 160 9.74 0.06 -11.96
C GLU A 160 9.95 -0.93 -13.09
N ARG A 161 11.07 -0.84 -13.79
CA ARG A 161 11.44 -1.76 -14.88
C ARG A 161 11.67 -3.18 -14.36
N GLU A 162 12.25 -3.33 -13.16
CA GLU A 162 12.45 -4.63 -12.52
C GLU A 162 11.13 -5.28 -12.06
N VAL A 163 10.17 -4.47 -11.61
CA VAL A 163 8.82 -4.94 -11.23
C VAL A 163 8.01 -5.32 -12.47
N GLY A 164 8.15 -4.57 -13.55
CA GLY A 164 7.52 -4.81 -14.85
C GLY A 164 6.22 -4.02 -15.06
N GLU A 165 6.06 -3.48 -16.26
CA GLU A 165 4.91 -2.64 -16.65
C GLU A 165 3.57 -3.38 -16.55
N ASP A 166 3.52 -4.67 -16.92
CA ASP A 166 2.32 -5.49 -16.83
C ASP A 166 1.81 -5.64 -15.38
N VAL A 167 2.73 -5.61 -14.42
CA VAL A 167 2.40 -5.70 -12.98
C VAL A 167 1.74 -4.41 -12.51
N HIS A 168 2.25 -3.27 -12.92
CA HIS A 168 1.64 -1.96 -12.65
C HIS A 168 0.21 -1.87 -13.18
N ALA A 169 0.00 -2.23 -14.45
CA ALA A 169 -1.33 -2.24 -15.07
C ALA A 169 -2.31 -3.18 -14.34
N GLY A 170 -1.83 -4.35 -13.89
CA GLY A 170 -2.63 -5.29 -13.10
C GLY A 170 -3.09 -4.70 -11.76
N PHE A 171 -2.25 -3.94 -11.08
CA PHE A 171 -2.58 -3.32 -9.80
C PHE A 171 -3.50 -2.10 -9.94
N GLU A 172 -3.38 -1.32 -11.01
CA GLU A 172 -4.37 -0.29 -11.32
C GLU A 172 -5.77 -0.89 -11.56
N MET A 173 -5.84 -2.05 -12.22
CA MET A 173 -7.10 -2.77 -12.39
C MET A 173 -7.68 -3.27 -11.06
N LEU A 174 -6.85 -3.74 -10.14
CA LEU A 174 -7.28 -4.12 -8.79
C LEU A 174 -7.84 -2.89 -8.05
N ALA A 175 -7.14 -1.75 -8.08
CA ALA A 175 -7.60 -0.52 -7.44
C ALA A 175 -8.99 -0.13 -7.96
N LYS A 176 -9.20 -0.12 -9.28
CA LYS A 176 -10.51 0.15 -9.90
C LYS A 176 -11.59 -0.87 -9.51
N LYS A 177 -11.25 -2.17 -9.41
CA LYS A 177 -12.17 -3.21 -8.93
C LYS A 177 -12.60 -2.94 -7.48
N LEU A 178 -11.70 -2.47 -6.65
CA LEU A 178 -11.98 -2.13 -5.26
C LEU A 178 -12.78 -0.83 -5.11
N GLU A 179 -12.61 0.15 -6.00
CA GLU A 179 -13.46 1.35 -6.07
C GLU A 179 -14.94 0.97 -6.23
N ALA A 180 -15.26 0.00 -7.08
CA ALA A 180 -16.61 -0.49 -7.23
C ALA A 180 -17.19 -1.09 -5.94
N VAL A 181 -16.36 -1.57 -5.01
CA VAL A 181 -16.78 -2.03 -3.68
C VAL A 181 -17.07 -0.86 -2.75
N VAL A 182 -16.27 0.20 -2.83
CA VAL A 182 -16.49 1.44 -2.09
C VAL A 182 -17.79 2.12 -2.53
N GLU A 183 -18.07 2.16 -3.84
CA GLU A 183 -19.31 2.70 -4.41
C GLU A 183 -20.54 1.86 -4.04
N TYR A 184 -20.37 0.55 -3.89
CA TYR A 184 -21.43 -0.35 -3.42
C TYR A 184 -22.00 0.03 -2.04
N ARG A 185 -21.22 0.66 -1.17
CA ARG A 185 -21.74 1.26 0.07
C ARG A 185 -23.02 2.06 -0.15
N ASN A 186 -23.20 2.59 -1.37
CA ASN A 186 -24.27 3.52 -1.72
C ASN A 186 -25.39 2.90 -2.58
N SER A 187 -25.21 1.73 -3.22
CA SER A 187 -26.10 1.23 -4.29
C SER A 187 -26.72 -0.17 -4.11
N GLY A 188 -26.25 -0.98 -3.20
CA GLY A 188 -26.91 -2.26 -2.84
C GLY A 188 -26.55 -3.52 -3.65
N ALA A 189 -25.74 -3.45 -4.73
CA ALA A 189 -25.31 -4.62 -5.54
C ALA A 189 -23.80 -4.89 -5.40
N CYS A 190 -23.40 -5.89 -4.59
CA CYS A 190 -21.98 -6.17 -4.28
C CYS A 190 -21.23 -6.87 -5.44
N PRO A 191 -20.22 -6.23 -6.07
CA PRO A 191 -19.47 -6.85 -7.17
C PRO A 191 -18.50 -7.94 -6.72
N LEU A 192 -18.21 -8.04 -5.41
CA LEU A 192 -17.23 -8.98 -4.83
C LEU A 192 -17.86 -10.04 -3.91
N CYS A 193 -19.19 -10.02 -3.72
CA CYS A 193 -19.85 -11.03 -2.92
C CYS A 193 -20.03 -12.29 -3.77
N SER A 194 -19.52 -13.42 -3.30
CA SER A 194 -19.88 -14.71 -3.89
C SER A 194 -21.38 -14.90 -3.76
N SER A 195 -22.08 -15.16 -4.87
CA SER A 195 -23.45 -15.66 -4.82
C SER A 195 -23.43 -16.95 -4.00
N ALA A 196 -24.02 -16.91 -2.81
CA ALA A 196 -24.27 -18.12 -2.06
C ALA A 196 -25.19 -19.01 -2.90
N ALA A 197 -24.69 -20.11 -3.42
CA ALA A 197 -25.46 -21.19 -4.00
C ALA A 197 -25.98 -22.10 -2.90
#